data_b68ee17bcaf0f9aad0bda75d10f98dcc
#
_entry.id   b68ee17bcaf0f9aad0bda75d10f98dcc
#
_cell.length_a   1.000
_cell.length_b   1.000
_cell.length_c   1.000
_cell.angle_alpha   90.00
_cell.angle_beta   90.00
_cell.angle_gamma   90.00
#
_symmetry.space_group_name_H-M   'P 1'
#
loop_
_entity.id
_entity.type
_entity.pdbx_description
1 polymer ?
#
loop_
_entity_poly.entity_id
_entity_poly.type
_entity_poly.pdbx_seq_one_letter_code
_entity_poly.pdbx_strand_id
1 'polypeptide(L)'
;AILGSKFVRVFLKAPEGGKRKVALTNSIEALTPLADYAKQKGVIIVIEPGASTWARNGHFLAALARTMEHPACRLMPDFGKLSDPYCGTVAMLPYSESVSAKSWAFDKEGNEKSLSYFRLIRSINDVEYKKIIAIEYEGEKTSPVEGVKATQKLLERLRP
;
A
#
# COMPACT_ATOMS: atom_id res chain seq x y z
N ALA A 1 -12.97 14.79 -5.54
CA ALA A 1 -14.32 15.12 -6.01
C ALA A 1 -14.29 15.72 -7.43
N ILE A 2 -13.54 16.79 -7.71
CA ILE A 2 -13.49 17.44 -9.04
C ILE A 2 -13.04 16.47 -10.14
N LEU A 3 -12.05 15.63 -9.86
CA LEU A 3 -11.50 14.63 -10.79
C LEU A 3 -12.30 13.31 -10.83
N GLY A 4 -13.42 13.18 -10.10
CA GLY A 4 -14.18 11.94 -10.00
C GLY A 4 -13.49 10.80 -9.25
N SER A 5 -12.29 11.00 -8.71
CA SER A 5 -11.57 9.98 -7.94
C SER A 5 -12.25 9.73 -6.59
N LYS A 6 -12.41 8.45 -6.25
CA LYS A 6 -12.87 8.02 -4.91
C LYS A 6 -11.75 8.02 -3.87
N PHE A 7 -10.50 8.04 -4.29
CA PHE A 7 -9.34 7.91 -3.42
C PHE A 7 -8.42 9.12 -3.53
N VAL A 8 -7.85 9.50 -2.38
CA VAL A 8 -6.75 10.47 -2.28
C VAL A 8 -5.60 9.80 -1.54
N ARG A 9 -4.47 9.65 -2.21
CA ARG A 9 -3.27 9.05 -1.62
C ARG A 9 -2.55 10.06 -0.75
N VAL A 10 -2.13 9.63 0.44
CA VAL A 10 -1.31 10.41 1.36
C VAL A 10 -0.12 9.60 1.86
N PHE A 11 0.96 10.30 2.21
CA PHE A 11 2.14 9.74 2.84
C PHE A 11 2.22 10.20 4.28
N LEU A 12 2.48 9.26 5.18
CA LEU A 12 2.71 9.57 6.57
C LEU A 12 4.17 10.03 6.76
N LYS A 13 4.37 11.20 7.35
CA LYS A 13 5.67 11.67 7.81
C LYS A 13 5.71 11.56 9.33
N ALA A 14 6.16 10.42 9.85
CA ALA A 14 6.45 10.28 11.27
C ALA A 14 7.92 10.64 11.53
N PRO A 15 8.25 11.31 12.66
CA PRO A 15 9.64 11.56 13.03
C PRO A 15 10.43 10.25 13.10
N GLU A 16 11.66 10.27 12.62
CA GLU A 16 12.55 9.11 12.77
C GLU A 16 12.95 8.92 14.23
N GLY A 17 13.08 7.67 14.68
CA GLY A 17 13.56 7.33 16.01
C GLY A 17 12.62 7.61 17.18
N GLY A 18 11.41 8.12 16.92
CA GLY A 18 10.40 8.39 17.95
C GLY A 18 9.79 7.12 18.56
N LYS A 19 9.27 7.24 19.81
CA LYS A 19 8.55 6.13 20.46
C LYS A 19 7.28 5.81 19.64
N ARG A 20 7.03 4.51 19.40
CA ARG A 20 5.87 4.01 18.64
C ARG A 20 4.55 4.62 19.10
N LYS A 21 4.32 4.74 20.43
CA LYS A 21 3.11 5.31 20.99
C LYS A 21 2.92 6.79 20.59
N VAL A 22 3.99 7.58 20.66
CA VAL A 22 3.96 9.00 20.27
C VAL A 22 3.68 9.14 18.78
N ALA A 23 4.37 8.36 17.94
CA ALA A 23 4.12 8.36 16.50
C ALA A 23 2.67 7.98 16.16
N LEU A 24 2.09 7.01 16.87
CA LEU A 24 0.70 6.60 16.69
C LEU A 24 -0.28 7.72 17.06
N THR A 25 -0.12 8.31 18.26
CA THR A 25 -0.98 9.41 18.74
C THR A 25 -0.92 10.61 17.77
N ASN A 26 0.27 11.07 17.43
CA ASN A 26 0.44 12.22 16.52
C ASN A 26 -0.14 11.93 15.12
N SER A 27 -0.01 10.70 14.64
CA SER A 27 -0.59 10.30 13.35
C SER A 27 -2.11 10.33 13.37
N ILE A 28 -2.74 9.84 14.45
CA ILE A 28 -4.19 9.88 14.63
C ILE A 28 -4.69 11.32 14.68
N GLU A 29 -4.05 12.16 15.50
CA GLU A 29 -4.42 13.58 15.64
C GLU A 29 -4.34 14.32 14.30
N ALA A 30 -3.29 14.08 13.50
CA ALA A 30 -3.12 14.72 12.20
C ALA A 30 -4.10 14.20 11.14
N LEU A 31 -4.41 12.90 11.15
CA LEU A 31 -5.23 12.28 10.12
C LEU A 31 -6.74 12.42 10.37
N THR A 32 -7.17 12.51 11.63
CA THR A 32 -8.61 12.58 11.95
C THR A 32 -9.32 13.73 11.25
N PRO A 33 -8.87 15.00 11.32
CA PRO A 33 -9.55 16.10 10.64
C PRO A 33 -9.54 15.96 9.12
N LEU A 34 -8.48 15.36 8.54
CA LEU A 34 -8.41 15.08 7.11
C LEU A 34 -9.40 13.99 6.70
N ALA A 35 -9.53 12.94 7.51
CA ALA A 35 -10.46 11.85 7.27
C ALA A 35 -11.93 12.31 7.39
N ASP A 36 -12.24 13.16 8.38
CA ASP A 36 -13.55 13.77 8.53
C ASP A 36 -13.92 14.62 7.31
N TYR A 37 -12.98 15.45 6.85
CA TYR A 37 -13.19 16.24 5.65
C TYR A 37 -13.34 15.38 4.39
N ALA A 38 -12.52 14.34 4.24
CA ALA A 38 -12.62 13.39 3.14
C ALA A 38 -13.99 12.70 3.12
N LYS A 39 -14.49 12.27 4.28
CA LYS A 39 -15.83 11.69 4.44
C LYS A 39 -16.93 12.65 3.97
N GLN A 40 -16.86 13.93 4.37
CA GLN A 40 -17.82 14.96 3.92
C GLN A 40 -17.80 15.17 2.40
N LYS A 41 -16.65 14.96 1.75
CA LYS A 41 -16.48 15.07 0.29
C LYS A 41 -16.74 13.78 -0.47
N GLY A 42 -17.12 12.71 0.21
CA GLY A 42 -17.35 11.40 -0.41
C GLY A 42 -16.09 10.75 -0.99
N VAL A 43 -14.90 11.07 -0.44
CA VAL A 43 -13.62 10.48 -0.83
C VAL A 43 -12.99 9.73 0.34
N ILE A 44 -12.08 8.81 0.04
CA ILE A 44 -11.33 8.01 1.02
C ILE A 44 -9.85 8.38 0.91
N ILE A 45 -9.24 8.70 2.04
CA ILE A 45 -7.78 8.80 2.15
C ILE A 45 -7.21 7.40 2.16
N VAL A 46 -6.23 7.13 1.33
CA VAL A 46 -5.45 5.89 1.35
C VAL A 46 -4.01 6.20 1.73
N ILE A 47 -3.56 5.63 2.84
CA ILE A 47 -2.20 5.83 3.36
C ILE A 47 -1.29 4.81 2.69
N GLU A 48 -0.34 5.31 1.90
CA GLU A 48 0.76 4.52 1.34
C GLU A 48 1.97 4.55 2.28
N PRO A 49 2.74 3.45 2.41
CA PRO A 49 3.99 3.45 3.16
C PRO A 49 4.94 4.57 2.70
N GLY A 50 5.45 5.34 3.66
CA GLY A 50 6.34 6.47 3.40
C GLY A 50 7.82 6.15 3.66
N ALA A 51 8.65 7.19 3.77
CA ALA A 51 10.09 7.03 3.92
C ALA A 51 10.57 6.81 5.37
N SER A 52 9.80 7.26 6.39
CA SER A 52 10.21 7.16 7.79
C SER A 52 10.00 5.75 8.37
N THR A 53 10.72 5.43 9.44
CA THR A 53 10.71 4.13 10.12
C THR A 53 9.29 3.61 10.39
N TRP A 54 8.43 4.42 11.00
CA TRP A 54 7.06 4.03 11.30
C TRP A 54 6.16 3.99 10.05
N ALA A 55 6.37 4.91 9.11
CA ALA A 55 5.60 4.95 7.88
C ALA A 55 5.90 3.78 6.91
N ARG A 56 7.03 3.08 7.09
CA ARG A 56 7.37 1.85 6.34
C ARG A 56 6.97 0.57 7.06
N ASN A 57 6.50 0.67 8.29
CA ASN A 57 6.15 -0.50 9.10
C ASN A 57 4.67 -0.85 8.92
N GLY A 58 4.39 -1.94 8.20
CA GLY A 58 3.02 -2.38 7.90
C GLY A 58 2.18 -2.70 9.15
N HIS A 59 2.79 -3.27 10.20
CA HIS A 59 2.11 -3.52 11.47
C HIS A 59 1.76 -2.23 12.23
N PHE A 60 2.61 -1.20 12.09
CA PHE A 60 2.29 0.12 12.64
C PHE A 60 1.12 0.75 11.89
N LEU A 61 1.13 0.73 10.56
CA LEU A 61 0.05 1.27 9.74
C LEU A 61 -1.27 0.52 9.97
N ALA A 62 -1.21 -0.79 10.10
CA ALA A 62 -2.40 -1.60 10.45
C ALA A 62 -2.94 -1.23 11.84
N ALA A 63 -2.07 -1.04 12.84
CA ALA A 63 -2.47 -0.59 14.18
C ALA A 63 -3.07 0.82 14.14
N LEU A 64 -2.51 1.73 13.33
CA LEU A 64 -3.04 3.08 13.11
C LEU A 64 -4.47 3.01 12.55
N ALA A 65 -4.68 2.29 11.45
CA ALA A 65 -5.99 2.17 10.82
C ALA A 65 -7.02 1.51 11.76
N ARG A 66 -6.61 0.47 12.50
CA ARG A 66 -7.44 -0.20 13.50
C ARG A 66 -7.85 0.74 14.64
N THR A 67 -6.91 1.55 15.15
CA THR A 67 -7.20 2.46 16.27
C THR A 67 -8.07 3.63 15.85
N MET A 68 -7.89 4.13 14.62
CA MET A 68 -8.74 5.20 14.08
C MET A 68 -10.17 4.74 13.78
N GLU A 69 -10.35 3.50 13.32
CA GLU A 69 -11.64 2.93 12.88
C GLU A 69 -12.44 3.88 11.97
N HIS A 70 -11.76 4.70 11.18
CA HIS A 70 -12.40 5.74 10.39
C HIS A 70 -12.71 5.24 8.96
N PRO A 71 -13.98 5.32 8.48
CA PRO A 71 -14.36 4.75 7.18
C PRO A 71 -13.69 5.44 5.98
N ALA A 72 -13.33 6.72 6.12
CA ALA A 72 -12.66 7.48 5.06
C ALA A 72 -11.13 7.57 5.25
N CYS A 73 -10.53 6.76 6.13
CA CYS A 73 -9.08 6.64 6.28
C CYS A 73 -8.68 5.17 6.21
N ARG A 74 -8.12 4.78 5.07
CA ARG A 74 -7.79 3.38 4.74
C ARG A 74 -6.33 3.28 4.34
N LEU A 75 -5.86 2.07 4.04
CA LEU A 75 -4.46 1.80 3.70
C LEU A 75 -4.31 1.39 2.22
N MET A 76 -3.08 1.55 1.72
CA MET A 76 -2.63 1.07 0.43
C MET A 76 -1.22 0.49 0.60
N PRO A 77 -1.06 -0.81 0.95
CA PRO A 77 0.26 -1.43 0.98
C PRO A 77 0.94 -1.31 -0.38
N ASP A 78 2.22 -0.97 -0.37
CA ASP A 78 3.09 -0.95 -1.53
C ASP A 78 4.20 -1.98 -1.32
N PHE A 79 4.34 -2.93 -2.23
CA PHE A 79 5.28 -4.05 -2.11
C PHE A 79 6.73 -3.58 -1.96
N GLY A 80 7.09 -2.46 -2.58
CA GLY A 80 8.44 -1.95 -2.58
C GLY A 80 8.78 -0.94 -1.48
N LYS A 81 7.77 -0.41 -0.80
CA LYS A 81 7.98 0.63 0.22
C LYS A 81 7.93 0.10 1.65
N LEU A 82 7.37 -1.06 1.87
CA LEU A 82 7.33 -1.69 3.19
C LEU A 82 8.71 -2.19 3.63
N SER A 83 9.05 -2.04 4.90
CA SER A 83 10.26 -2.61 5.50
C SER A 83 10.24 -4.15 5.52
N ASP A 84 9.06 -4.72 5.64
CA ASP A 84 8.78 -6.13 5.40
C ASP A 84 7.58 -6.21 4.44
N PRO A 85 7.83 -6.45 3.14
CA PRO A 85 6.76 -6.49 2.14
C PRO A 85 5.77 -7.64 2.35
N TYR A 86 6.19 -8.74 2.95
CA TYR A 86 5.35 -9.93 3.12
C TYR A 86 4.41 -9.81 4.32
N CYS A 87 4.96 -9.79 5.53
CA CYS A 87 4.16 -9.68 6.75
C CYS A 87 3.46 -8.31 6.86
N GLY A 88 4.13 -7.25 6.39
CA GLY A 88 3.57 -5.91 6.39
C GLY A 88 2.35 -5.79 5.48
N THR A 89 2.39 -6.36 4.26
CA THR A 89 1.23 -6.39 3.37
C THR A 89 0.05 -7.12 4.04
N VAL A 90 0.27 -8.35 4.52
CA VAL A 90 -0.79 -9.14 5.19
C VAL A 90 -1.44 -8.37 6.34
N ALA A 91 -0.63 -7.72 7.19
CA ALA A 91 -1.14 -6.94 8.31
C ALA A 91 -2.04 -5.77 7.87
N MET A 92 -1.73 -5.16 6.72
CA MET A 92 -2.46 -4.00 6.20
C MET A 92 -3.73 -4.36 5.44
N LEU A 93 -3.81 -5.55 4.80
CA LEU A 93 -4.91 -5.94 3.90
C LEU A 93 -6.32 -5.75 4.48
N PRO A 94 -6.63 -6.08 5.76
CA PRO A 94 -7.97 -5.88 6.32
C PRO A 94 -8.44 -4.42 6.32
N TYR A 95 -7.48 -3.48 6.28
CA TYR A 95 -7.73 -2.03 6.34
C TYR A 95 -7.50 -1.35 5.00
N SER A 96 -7.22 -2.10 3.92
CA SER A 96 -6.80 -1.54 2.63
C SER A 96 -7.95 -1.40 1.64
N GLU A 97 -7.87 -0.37 0.79
CA GLU A 97 -8.77 -0.17 -0.36
C GLU A 97 -8.10 -0.54 -1.69
N SER A 98 -6.79 -0.48 -1.73
CA SER A 98 -5.99 -0.91 -2.88
C SER A 98 -4.64 -1.43 -2.41
N VAL A 99 -3.92 -2.10 -3.30
CA VAL A 99 -2.53 -2.54 -3.14
C VAL A 99 -1.73 -1.99 -4.31
N SER A 100 -0.53 -1.48 -4.08
CA SER A 100 0.43 -1.14 -5.13
C SER A 100 1.36 -2.33 -5.38
N ALA A 101 1.19 -2.97 -6.53
CA ALA A 101 2.06 -4.04 -7.02
C ALA A 101 3.30 -3.42 -7.69
N LYS A 102 4.23 -2.94 -6.87
CA LYS A 102 5.47 -2.31 -7.32
C LYS A 102 6.45 -3.33 -7.89
N SER A 103 7.05 -2.99 -9.02
CA SER A 103 8.04 -3.83 -9.71
C SER A 103 9.16 -2.98 -10.36
N TRP A 104 10.32 -3.59 -10.59
CA TRP A 104 11.49 -2.92 -11.20
C TRP A 104 12.13 -3.71 -12.32
N ALA A 105 12.29 -5.02 -12.16
CA ALA A 105 13.01 -5.82 -13.14
C ALA A 105 12.50 -7.26 -13.16
N PHE A 106 12.55 -7.86 -14.35
CA PHE A 106 12.09 -9.22 -14.57
C PHE A 106 13.23 -10.13 -15.02
N ASP A 107 13.16 -11.41 -14.66
CA ASP A 107 14.01 -12.46 -15.21
C ASP A 107 13.50 -12.92 -16.59
N LYS A 108 14.17 -13.93 -17.17
CA LYS A 108 13.81 -14.47 -18.48
C LYS A 108 12.45 -15.21 -18.45
N GLU A 109 12.06 -15.69 -17.31
CA GLU A 109 10.79 -16.38 -17.06
C GLU A 109 9.65 -15.38 -16.72
N GLY A 110 9.95 -14.09 -16.64
CA GLY A 110 8.99 -13.02 -16.34
C GLY A 110 8.64 -12.92 -14.84
N ASN A 111 9.51 -13.39 -13.93
CA ASN A 111 9.34 -13.14 -12.51
C ASN A 111 10.01 -11.84 -12.10
N GLU A 112 9.43 -11.12 -11.16
CA GLU A 112 10.06 -9.94 -10.56
C GLU A 112 11.28 -10.36 -9.73
N LYS A 113 12.42 -9.66 -9.91
CA LYS A 113 13.72 -10.09 -9.37
C LYS A 113 13.96 -9.71 -7.92
N SER A 114 13.35 -8.65 -7.44
CA SER A 114 13.58 -8.09 -6.10
C SER A 114 12.60 -8.61 -5.06
N LEU A 115 11.41 -9.03 -5.50
CA LEU A 115 10.32 -9.47 -4.65
C LEU A 115 9.73 -10.79 -5.14
N SER A 116 9.42 -11.68 -4.21
CA SER A 116 8.66 -12.89 -4.54
C SER A 116 7.17 -12.55 -4.70
N TYR A 117 6.76 -12.25 -5.91
CA TYR A 117 5.36 -12.03 -6.26
C TYR A 117 4.49 -13.25 -5.95
N PHE A 118 5.04 -14.46 -6.12
CA PHE A 118 4.35 -15.69 -5.74
C PHE A 118 3.92 -15.65 -4.26
N ARG A 119 4.82 -15.29 -3.34
CA ARG A 119 4.50 -15.18 -1.90
C ARG A 119 3.49 -14.08 -1.63
N LEU A 120 3.65 -12.90 -2.25
CA LEU A 120 2.77 -11.75 -2.06
C LEU A 120 1.35 -12.05 -2.54
N ILE A 121 1.20 -12.54 -3.76
CA ILE A 121 -0.11 -12.83 -4.35
C ILE A 121 -0.78 -14.01 -3.63
N ARG A 122 -0.02 -15.04 -3.26
CA ARG A 122 -0.55 -16.12 -2.44
C ARG A 122 -1.13 -15.59 -1.12
N SER A 123 -0.39 -14.74 -0.39
CA SER A 123 -0.86 -14.16 0.86
C SER A 123 -2.11 -13.29 0.69
N ILE A 124 -2.21 -12.56 -0.43
CA ILE A 124 -3.40 -11.77 -0.79
C ILE A 124 -4.60 -12.67 -1.05
N ASN A 125 -4.39 -13.79 -1.74
CA ASN A 125 -5.43 -14.77 -2.04
C ASN A 125 -5.87 -15.53 -0.77
N ASP A 126 -4.93 -15.90 0.10
CA ASP A 126 -5.21 -16.63 1.35
C ASP A 126 -6.13 -15.83 2.30
N VAL A 127 -6.13 -14.51 2.23
CA VAL A 127 -7.04 -13.63 2.98
C VAL A 127 -8.26 -13.17 2.16
N GLU A 128 -8.47 -13.76 0.99
CA GLU A 128 -9.58 -13.47 0.08
C GLU A 128 -9.76 -11.97 -0.25
N TYR A 129 -8.66 -11.23 -0.42
CA TYR A 129 -8.72 -9.82 -0.77
C TYR A 129 -9.33 -9.62 -2.16
N LYS A 130 -10.44 -8.88 -2.24
CA LYS A 130 -11.25 -8.71 -3.47
C LYS A 130 -11.22 -7.28 -4.04
N LYS A 131 -10.32 -6.43 -3.52
CA LYS A 131 -10.22 -5.04 -3.96
C LYS A 131 -9.12 -4.85 -5.03
N ILE A 132 -8.76 -3.62 -5.31
CA ILE A 132 -7.88 -3.25 -6.42
C ILE A 132 -6.42 -3.63 -6.11
N ILE A 133 -5.75 -4.24 -7.08
CA ILE A 133 -4.29 -4.34 -7.15
C ILE A 133 -3.85 -3.46 -8.32
N ALA A 134 -3.25 -2.32 -8.00
CA ALA A 134 -2.74 -1.35 -8.96
C ALA A 134 -1.30 -1.70 -9.35
N ILE A 135 -0.97 -1.60 -10.63
CA ILE A 135 0.39 -1.84 -11.13
C ILE A 135 1.19 -0.54 -11.03
N GLU A 136 2.40 -0.64 -10.46
CA GLU A 136 3.36 0.45 -10.43
C GLU A 136 4.75 -0.08 -10.84
N TYR A 137 5.21 0.35 -12.01
CA TYR A 137 6.55 0.00 -12.51
C TYR A 137 7.50 1.18 -12.36
N GLU A 138 8.61 0.96 -11.65
CA GLU A 138 9.66 1.96 -11.42
C GLU A 138 11.04 1.47 -11.93
N GLY A 139 11.07 0.49 -12.82
CA GLY A 139 12.32 -0.01 -13.39
C GLY A 139 12.87 0.87 -14.50
N GLU A 140 14.20 0.76 -14.74
CA GLU A 140 14.93 1.53 -15.74
C GLU A 140 15.38 0.69 -16.94
N LYS A 141 15.23 -0.65 -16.88
CA LYS A 141 15.78 -1.57 -17.88
C LYS A 141 14.90 -1.77 -19.11
N THR A 142 13.62 -1.45 -19.00
CA THR A 142 12.65 -1.53 -20.08
C THR A 142 11.83 -0.24 -20.11
N SER A 143 11.10 0.00 -21.21
CA SER A 143 10.19 1.13 -21.26
C SER A 143 9.09 1.01 -20.20
N PRO A 144 8.53 2.14 -19.70
CA PRO A 144 7.44 2.09 -18.72
C PRO A 144 6.27 1.23 -19.18
N VAL A 145 5.90 1.29 -20.45
CA VAL A 145 4.80 0.50 -21.02
C VAL A 145 5.08 -1.00 -20.97
N GLU A 146 6.31 -1.41 -21.33
CA GLU A 146 6.71 -2.82 -21.27
C GLU A 146 6.79 -3.33 -19.84
N GLY A 147 7.30 -2.52 -18.91
CA GLY A 147 7.35 -2.86 -17.50
C GLY A 147 5.96 -3.05 -16.89
N VAL A 148 5.02 -2.15 -17.20
CA VAL A 148 3.60 -2.30 -16.79
C VAL A 148 3.00 -3.59 -17.36
N LYS A 149 3.21 -3.87 -18.66
CA LYS A 149 2.73 -5.11 -19.29
C LYS A 149 3.36 -6.37 -18.69
N ALA A 150 4.64 -6.32 -18.33
CA ALA A 150 5.32 -7.44 -17.68
C ALA A 150 4.75 -7.71 -16.29
N THR A 151 4.51 -6.65 -15.51
CA THR A 151 3.85 -6.75 -14.20
C THR A 151 2.44 -7.30 -14.32
N GLN A 152 1.66 -6.84 -15.30
CA GLN A 152 0.33 -7.34 -15.58
C GLN A 152 0.35 -8.86 -15.87
N LYS A 153 1.20 -9.30 -16.80
CA LYS A 153 1.34 -10.73 -17.14
C LYS A 153 1.73 -11.59 -15.93
N LEU A 154 2.62 -11.06 -15.06
CA LEU A 154 3.01 -11.75 -13.84
C LEU A 154 1.82 -11.89 -12.86
N LEU A 155 1.06 -10.84 -12.66
CA LEU A 155 -0.14 -10.87 -11.81
C LEU A 155 -1.22 -11.83 -12.36
N GLU A 156 -1.47 -11.79 -13.67
CA GLU A 156 -2.42 -12.68 -14.34
C GLU A 156 -2.01 -14.15 -14.22
N ARG A 157 -0.71 -14.45 -14.35
CA ARG A 157 -0.16 -15.82 -14.18
C ARG A 157 -0.31 -16.34 -12.74
N LEU A 158 -0.24 -15.46 -11.75
CA LEU A 158 -0.33 -15.80 -10.31
C LEU A 158 -1.75 -15.71 -9.75
N ARG A 159 -2.69 -15.27 -10.57
CA ARG A 159 -4.11 -15.24 -10.21
C ARG A 159 -4.63 -16.68 -10.04
N PRO A 160 -5.46 -16.96 -8.99
CA PRO A 160 -6.08 -18.27 -8.80
C PRO A 160 -7.10 -18.59 -9.88
#